data_2eb61ae4c11396ecf883708467323906
#
_entry.id   2eb61ae4c11396ecf883708467323906
#
_cell.length_a   1.000
_cell.length_b   1.000
_cell.length_c   1.000
_cell.angle_alpha   90.00
_cell.angle_beta   90.00
_cell.angle_gamma   90.00
#
_symmetry.space_group_name_H-M   'P 1'
#
loop_
_entity.id
_entity.type
_entity.pdbx_description
1 polymer ?
#
loop_
_entity_poly.entity_id
_entity_poly.type
_entity_poly.pdbx_seq_one_letter_code
_entity_poly.pdbx_strand_id
1 'polypeptide(L)'
;VAVTRRPRALPGFRTVFRTLLVLTAAGALTGAGVAAAAPQDPVAAAPLAAPAAVMALLDARTAAAMPPELADYGIDGDVVDLRLTGPAGPTVQALLAGIDPSLLRLHTDATAPEHQDLRGGQRITGDRTRCTLGFVAGRGTQDWVITAGHCTREADAWENADGDLIGRGAVTAGDNVDVGAVPVTSNLKALPEVAGQVVHGTTAAPVGSPVCLYGSTSGKSCGKITARGRTVNFDGQRQTNMVVASVCTAQGDSGGPYLTPDGQAQGVHSGGGGGCTAYFTPIDQSLGALRLTLRTA
;
A
#
# COMPACT_ATOMS: atom_id res chain seq x y z
N VAL A 1 37.26 -34.52 16.11
CA VAL A 1 36.56 -35.47 15.23
C VAL A 1 35.87 -34.68 14.15
N ALA A 2 36.46 -34.65 12.95
CA ALA A 2 35.94 -33.92 11.79
C ALA A 2 34.90 -34.81 11.09
N VAL A 3 33.70 -34.32 10.88
CA VAL A 3 32.66 -34.98 10.07
C VAL A 3 32.57 -34.25 8.74
N THR A 4 33.13 -34.84 7.69
CA THR A 4 33.00 -34.42 6.31
C THR A 4 31.64 -34.87 5.77
N ARG A 5 30.77 -33.90 5.37
CA ARG A 5 29.57 -34.19 4.60
C ARG A 5 29.85 -34.11 3.10
N ARG A 6 29.59 -35.22 2.40
CA ARG A 6 29.63 -35.32 0.92
C ARG A 6 28.42 -34.60 0.30
N PRO A 7 28.55 -33.95 -0.87
CA PRO A 7 27.43 -33.37 -1.57
C PRO A 7 26.57 -34.43 -2.27
N ARG A 8 25.25 -34.27 -2.19
CA ARG A 8 24.25 -35.09 -2.90
C ARG A 8 24.11 -34.55 -4.33
N ALA A 9 24.23 -35.45 -5.31
CA ALA A 9 24.03 -35.21 -6.73
C ALA A 9 22.52 -34.99 -7.04
N LEU A 10 22.21 -34.04 -7.90
CA LEU A 10 20.90 -33.76 -8.48
C LEU A 10 20.63 -34.69 -9.66
N PRO A 11 19.40 -35.20 -9.85
CA PRO A 11 19.06 -36.05 -11.01
C PRO A 11 18.87 -35.20 -12.28
N GLY A 12 19.46 -35.69 -13.37
CA GLY A 12 19.49 -35.03 -14.67
C GLY A 12 18.12 -34.93 -15.36
N PHE A 13 17.91 -33.81 -16.01
CA PHE A 13 16.83 -33.56 -16.95
C PHE A 13 17.08 -34.32 -18.25
N ARG A 14 16.19 -35.23 -18.62
CA ARG A 14 16.17 -35.87 -19.94
C ARG A 14 15.47 -34.96 -20.95
N THR A 15 16.25 -34.44 -21.89
CA THR A 15 15.74 -33.72 -23.07
C THR A 15 15.15 -34.74 -24.06
N VAL A 16 13.87 -34.61 -24.36
CA VAL A 16 13.19 -35.39 -25.38
C VAL A 16 13.23 -34.60 -26.69
N PHE A 17 14.09 -35.04 -27.62
CA PHE A 17 14.04 -34.58 -29.02
C PHE A 17 12.84 -35.21 -29.73
N ARG A 18 11.89 -34.43 -30.20
CA ARG A 18 10.86 -34.84 -31.15
C ARG A 18 11.36 -34.54 -32.55
N THR A 19 11.63 -35.61 -33.28
CA THR A 19 11.98 -35.59 -34.69
C THR A 19 10.72 -35.24 -35.51
N LEU A 20 10.80 -34.19 -36.30
CA LEU A 20 9.73 -33.79 -37.24
C LEU A 20 9.98 -34.52 -38.57
N LEU A 21 9.08 -35.39 -38.95
CA LEU A 21 9.06 -36.11 -40.23
C LEU A 21 8.49 -35.19 -41.31
N VAL A 22 9.30 -34.78 -42.30
CA VAL A 22 8.84 -34.02 -43.47
C VAL A 22 8.44 -35.02 -44.52
N LEU A 23 7.14 -35.11 -44.84
CA LEU A 23 6.62 -35.80 -46.00
C LEU A 23 6.59 -34.82 -47.21
N THR A 24 7.43 -35.04 -48.21
CA THR A 24 7.30 -34.39 -49.52
C THR A 24 6.34 -35.15 -50.40
N ALA A 25 5.17 -34.56 -50.69
CA ALA A 25 4.26 -35.04 -51.73
C ALA A 25 4.42 -34.15 -52.98
N ALA A 26 4.93 -34.73 -54.05
CA ALA A 26 4.92 -34.12 -55.36
C ALA A 26 3.55 -34.29 -55.98
N GLY A 27 2.84 -33.22 -56.27
CA GLY A 27 1.54 -33.25 -56.96
C GLY A 27 1.50 -32.20 -58.08
N ALA A 28 1.08 -32.66 -59.26
CA ALA A 28 1.15 -32.00 -60.54
C ALA A 28 0.41 -30.66 -60.63
N LEU A 29 1.04 -29.72 -61.35
CA LEU A 29 0.49 -28.42 -61.77
C LEU A 29 -0.61 -28.65 -62.85
N THR A 30 -1.83 -28.32 -62.51
CA THR A 30 -2.87 -27.96 -63.49
C THR A 30 -3.22 -26.50 -63.29
N GLY A 31 -3.00 -25.68 -64.30
CA GLY A 31 -3.25 -24.26 -64.29
C GLY A 31 -4.77 -23.97 -64.15
N ALA A 32 -5.10 -23.27 -63.08
CA ALA A 32 -6.37 -22.57 -62.96
C ALA A 32 -6.07 -21.10 -62.74
N GLY A 33 -6.69 -20.23 -63.50
CA GLY A 33 -6.44 -18.79 -63.51
C GLY A 33 -6.68 -18.17 -62.13
N VAL A 34 -5.72 -17.35 -61.76
CA VAL A 34 -5.83 -16.51 -60.52
C VAL A 34 -6.83 -15.40 -60.83
N ALA A 35 -8.07 -15.57 -60.39
CA ALA A 35 -8.95 -14.43 -60.24
C ALA A 35 -8.39 -13.51 -59.15
N ALA A 36 -8.03 -12.28 -59.51
CA ALA A 36 -7.63 -11.25 -58.55
C ALA A 36 -8.82 -11.03 -57.59
N ALA A 37 -8.63 -11.39 -56.34
CA ALA A 37 -9.57 -11.01 -55.27
C ALA A 37 -9.61 -9.48 -55.19
N ALA A 38 -10.79 -8.90 -55.33
CA ALA A 38 -11.05 -7.49 -55.07
C ALA A 38 -10.56 -7.18 -53.62
N PRO A 39 -10.02 -5.98 -53.36
CA PRO A 39 -9.70 -5.56 -52.01
C PRO A 39 -10.97 -5.65 -51.17
N GLN A 40 -10.93 -6.49 -50.15
CA GLN A 40 -11.98 -6.53 -49.16
C GLN A 40 -11.92 -5.24 -48.36
N ASP A 41 -12.95 -4.43 -48.42
CA ASP A 41 -13.13 -3.31 -47.53
C ASP A 41 -12.93 -3.80 -46.09
N PRO A 42 -12.25 -3.02 -45.22
CA PRO A 42 -12.09 -3.42 -43.81
C PRO A 42 -13.51 -3.65 -43.25
N VAL A 43 -13.77 -4.89 -42.87
CA VAL A 43 -15.03 -5.29 -42.23
C VAL A 43 -15.15 -4.35 -41.01
N ALA A 44 -16.12 -3.42 -41.12
CA ALA A 44 -16.45 -2.57 -39.98
C ALA A 44 -16.76 -3.50 -38.81
N ALA A 45 -15.98 -3.40 -37.74
CA ALA A 45 -16.18 -4.23 -36.56
C ALA A 45 -17.65 -4.10 -36.14
N ALA A 46 -18.32 -5.22 -35.95
CA ALA A 46 -19.71 -5.21 -35.50
C ALA A 46 -19.80 -4.41 -34.20
N PRO A 47 -20.83 -3.59 -34.03
CA PRO A 47 -20.95 -2.77 -32.81
C PRO A 47 -20.97 -3.69 -31.61
N LEU A 48 -20.25 -3.28 -30.55
CA LEU A 48 -20.22 -4.01 -29.29
C LEU A 48 -21.63 -4.02 -28.71
N ALA A 49 -22.24 -5.21 -28.62
CA ALA A 49 -23.65 -5.35 -28.27
C ALA A 49 -23.90 -5.66 -26.79
N ALA A 50 -22.86 -5.69 -25.96
CA ALA A 50 -22.98 -6.02 -24.53
C ALA A 50 -22.06 -5.17 -23.65
N PRO A 51 -22.51 -4.75 -22.47
CA PRO A 51 -21.72 -3.96 -21.52
C PRO A 51 -20.35 -4.56 -21.19
N ALA A 52 -20.28 -5.91 -21.07
CA ALA A 52 -19.01 -6.59 -20.79
C ALA A 52 -17.97 -6.42 -21.91
N ALA A 53 -18.40 -6.36 -23.18
CA ALA A 53 -17.50 -6.11 -24.29
C ALA A 53 -17.03 -4.65 -24.32
N VAL A 54 -17.91 -3.73 -23.95
CA VAL A 54 -17.56 -2.29 -23.76
C VAL A 54 -16.55 -2.14 -22.64
N MET A 55 -16.76 -2.80 -21.49
CA MET A 55 -15.80 -2.80 -20.36
C MET A 55 -14.42 -3.27 -20.80
N ALA A 56 -14.34 -4.44 -21.45
CA ALA A 56 -13.06 -4.98 -21.93
C ALA A 56 -12.35 -4.03 -22.91
N LEU A 57 -13.11 -3.32 -23.75
CA LEU A 57 -12.56 -2.32 -24.65
C LEU A 57 -12.05 -1.09 -23.89
N LEU A 58 -12.81 -0.59 -22.92
CA LEU A 58 -12.40 0.55 -22.09
C LEU A 58 -11.14 0.21 -21.25
N ASP A 59 -11.11 -0.97 -20.65
CA ASP A 59 -9.94 -1.46 -19.90
C ASP A 59 -8.69 -1.52 -20.80
N ALA A 60 -8.83 -2.02 -22.02
CA ALA A 60 -7.74 -2.07 -22.98
C ALA A 60 -7.27 -0.66 -23.41
N ARG A 61 -8.20 0.28 -23.59
CA ARG A 61 -7.90 1.66 -24.00
C ARG A 61 -7.29 2.51 -22.86
N THR A 62 -7.64 2.21 -21.61
CA THR A 62 -7.15 2.91 -20.42
C THR A 62 -5.92 2.27 -19.79
N ALA A 63 -5.50 1.09 -20.25
CA ALA A 63 -4.38 0.33 -19.68
C ALA A 63 -3.07 1.10 -19.57
N ALA A 64 -2.79 2.04 -20.47
CA ALA A 64 -1.60 2.88 -20.45
C ALA A 64 -1.79 4.16 -19.60
N ALA A 65 -2.98 4.76 -19.67
CA ALA A 65 -3.36 5.94 -18.90
C ALA A 65 -4.87 6.17 -19.00
N MET A 66 -5.50 6.57 -17.90
CA MET A 66 -6.87 7.05 -17.89
C MET A 66 -6.92 8.53 -18.29
N PRO A 67 -7.97 8.97 -19.02
CA PRO A 67 -8.23 10.40 -19.18
C PRO A 67 -8.34 11.11 -17.85
N PRO A 68 -7.76 12.29 -17.65
CA PRO A 68 -7.78 12.99 -16.35
C PRO A 68 -9.19 13.39 -15.89
N GLU A 69 -10.13 13.51 -16.83
CA GLU A 69 -11.53 13.79 -16.53
C GLU A 69 -12.35 12.57 -16.13
N LEU A 70 -11.84 11.35 -16.36
CA LEU A 70 -12.54 10.12 -16.04
C LEU A 70 -12.24 9.70 -14.59
N ALA A 71 -13.23 9.86 -13.71
CA ALA A 71 -13.13 9.49 -12.32
C ALA A 71 -13.17 7.97 -12.13
N ASP A 72 -14.17 7.32 -12.71
CA ASP A 72 -14.33 5.87 -12.72
C ASP A 72 -15.31 5.43 -13.82
N TYR A 73 -15.35 4.12 -14.07
CA TYR A 73 -16.37 3.50 -14.93
C TYR A 73 -16.62 2.06 -14.49
N GLY A 74 -17.84 1.57 -14.78
CA GLY A 74 -18.24 0.22 -14.42
C GLY A 74 -19.56 -0.20 -15.05
N ILE A 75 -19.92 -1.49 -14.96
CA ILE A 75 -21.21 -1.99 -15.44
C ILE A 75 -22.29 -1.67 -14.40
N ASP A 76 -23.36 -1.01 -14.83
CA ASP A 76 -24.57 -0.79 -14.06
C ASP A 76 -25.79 -1.25 -14.89
N GLY A 77 -26.29 -2.43 -14.59
CA GLY A 77 -27.35 -3.09 -15.35
C GLY A 77 -26.93 -3.41 -16.80
N ASP A 78 -27.62 -2.80 -17.75
CA ASP A 78 -27.43 -3.05 -19.19
C ASP A 78 -26.52 -2.01 -19.86
N VAL A 79 -25.86 -1.13 -19.09
CA VAL A 79 -24.98 -0.08 -19.60
C VAL A 79 -23.65 -0.08 -18.87
N VAL A 80 -22.66 0.57 -19.46
CA VAL A 80 -21.45 1.00 -18.76
C VAL A 80 -21.66 2.42 -18.29
N ASP A 81 -21.61 2.59 -16.98
CA ASP A 81 -21.69 3.87 -16.32
C ASP A 81 -20.30 4.50 -16.25
N LEU A 82 -20.15 5.73 -16.73
CA LEU A 82 -18.91 6.49 -16.68
C LEU A 82 -19.12 7.76 -15.85
N ARG A 83 -18.24 8.00 -14.89
CA ARG A 83 -18.28 9.17 -14.02
C ARG A 83 -17.12 10.08 -14.34
N LEU A 84 -17.46 11.30 -14.79
CA LEU A 84 -16.51 12.34 -15.21
C LEU A 84 -16.52 13.49 -14.23
N THR A 85 -15.35 14.08 -13.99
CA THR A 85 -15.19 15.29 -13.15
C THR A 85 -15.55 16.59 -13.86
N GLY A 86 -16.11 16.50 -15.07
CA GLY A 86 -16.52 17.61 -15.90
C GLY A 86 -16.99 17.14 -17.27
N PRO A 87 -17.24 18.06 -18.22
CA PRO A 87 -17.65 17.70 -19.58
C PRO A 87 -16.66 16.77 -20.27
N ALA A 88 -17.16 15.82 -21.09
CA ALA A 88 -16.34 14.90 -21.86
C ALA A 88 -15.45 15.67 -22.86
N GLY A 89 -14.18 15.81 -22.52
CA GLY A 89 -13.14 16.40 -23.36
C GLY A 89 -12.73 15.50 -24.53
N PRO A 90 -11.82 15.98 -25.40
CA PRO A 90 -11.36 15.22 -26.57
C PRO A 90 -10.81 13.83 -26.25
N THR A 91 -10.15 13.68 -25.10
CA THR A 91 -9.58 12.41 -24.65
C THR A 91 -10.65 11.39 -24.32
N VAL A 92 -11.70 11.80 -23.60
CA VAL A 92 -12.86 10.95 -23.30
C VAL A 92 -13.64 10.63 -24.57
N GLN A 93 -13.83 11.60 -25.47
CA GLN A 93 -14.49 11.37 -26.76
C GLN A 93 -13.74 10.32 -27.59
N ALA A 94 -12.39 10.39 -27.63
CA ALA A 94 -11.57 9.38 -28.29
C ALA A 94 -11.67 8.02 -27.62
N LEU A 95 -11.73 7.97 -26.28
CA LEU A 95 -11.92 6.75 -25.50
C LEU A 95 -13.26 6.07 -25.87
N LEU A 96 -14.32 6.83 -26.10
CA LEU A 96 -15.66 6.33 -26.39
C LEU A 96 -15.94 6.12 -27.89
N ALA A 97 -15.00 6.46 -28.77
CA ALA A 97 -15.18 6.36 -30.21
C ALA A 97 -15.54 4.92 -30.66
N GLY A 98 -16.60 4.79 -31.44
CA GLY A 98 -17.07 3.50 -31.97
C GLY A 98 -17.85 2.63 -30.98
N ILE A 99 -18.16 3.13 -29.79
CA ILE A 99 -19.08 2.49 -28.85
C ILE A 99 -20.48 3.02 -29.09
N ASP A 100 -21.49 2.13 -29.06
CA ASP A 100 -22.89 2.53 -29.16
C ASP A 100 -23.27 3.37 -27.93
N PRO A 101 -23.73 4.63 -28.13
CA PRO A 101 -24.12 5.49 -27.02
C PRO A 101 -25.22 4.92 -26.12
N SER A 102 -26.07 4.01 -26.63
CA SER A 102 -27.13 3.38 -25.85
C SER A 102 -26.58 2.43 -24.78
N LEU A 103 -25.33 2.00 -24.90
CA LEU A 103 -24.61 1.16 -23.92
C LEU A 103 -23.84 1.98 -22.89
N LEU A 104 -23.91 3.31 -22.96
CA LEU A 104 -23.18 4.23 -22.11
C LEU A 104 -24.12 5.11 -21.29
N ARG A 105 -23.77 5.35 -20.03
CA ARG A 105 -24.33 6.39 -19.19
C ARG A 105 -23.20 7.28 -18.69
N LEU A 106 -23.28 8.59 -18.95
CA LEU A 106 -22.26 9.54 -18.57
C LEU A 106 -22.79 10.46 -17.49
N HIS A 107 -22.05 10.58 -16.38
CA HIS A 107 -22.23 11.58 -15.35
C HIS A 107 -21.05 12.55 -15.42
N THR A 108 -21.32 13.86 -15.31
CA THR A 108 -20.30 14.90 -15.49
C THR A 108 -20.06 15.74 -14.24
N ASP A 109 -20.58 15.29 -13.11
CA ASP A 109 -20.56 15.94 -11.80
C ASP A 109 -19.82 15.11 -10.73
N ALA A 110 -19.05 14.11 -11.14
CA ALA A 110 -18.28 13.28 -10.22
C ALA A 110 -17.14 14.10 -9.58
N THR A 111 -16.84 13.76 -8.33
CA THR A 111 -15.62 14.22 -7.68
C THR A 111 -14.49 13.23 -8.03
N ALA A 112 -13.32 13.75 -8.38
CA ALA A 112 -12.16 12.91 -8.62
C ALA A 112 -11.85 12.08 -7.37
N PRO A 113 -11.62 10.76 -7.51
CA PRO A 113 -11.14 9.96 -6.40
C PRO A 113 -9.76 10.48 -5.95
N GLU A 114 -9.61 10.67 -4.66
CA GLU A 114 -8.34 11.07 -4.07
C GLU A 114 -7.81 9.93 -3.20
N HIS A 115 -6.52 9.68 -3.28
CA HIS A 115 -5.87 8.78 -2.34
C HIS A 115 -5.95 9.34 -0.93
N GLN A 116 -6.13 8.48 0.06
CA GLN A 116 -6.11 8.92 1.45
C GLN A 116 -4.72 9.38 1.84
N ASP A 117 -4.62 10.61 2.36
CA ASP A 117 -3.39 11.15 2.93
C ASP A 117 -2.89 10.27 4.09
N LEU A 118 -1.58 10.15 4.23
CA LEU A 118 -0.95 9.38 5.30
C LEU A 118 -0.97 10.19 6.60
N ARG A 119 -1.58 9.63 7.64
CA ARG A 119 -1.60 10.20 9.00
C ARG A 119 -1.53 9.11 10.06
N GLY A 120 -1.05 9.47 11.23
CA GLY A 120 -0.91 8.52 12.36
C GLY A 120 -2.25 7.88 12.75
N GLY A 121 -2.17 6.62 13.18
CA GLY A 121 -3.32 5.82 13.55
C GLY A 121 -3.94 4.99 12.41
N GLN A 122 -3.58 5.25 11.16
CA GLN A 122 -4.05 4.47 10.02
C GLN A 122 -3.38 3.09 9.96
N ARG A 123 -4.12 2.10 9.43
CA ARG A 123 -3.57 0.79 9.13
C ARG A 123 -2.57 0.88 7.98
N ILE A 124 -1.46 0.19 8.15
CA ILE A 124 -0.49 -0.08 7.09
C ILE A 124 -0.27 -1.58 6.96
N THR A 125 -0.05 -2.04 5.75
CA THR A 125 0.09 -3.46 5.45
C THR A 125 1.39 -3.70 4.67
N GLY A 126 2.14 -4.72 5.07
CA GLY A 126 3.32 -5.17 4.35
C GLY A 126 3.32 -6.69 4.26
N ASP A 127 3.45 -7.26 3.06
CA ASP A 127 3.43 -8.70 2.80
C ASP A 127 2.35 -9.45 3.59
N ARG A 128 2.73 -10.02 4.74
CA ARG A 128 1.85 -10.81 5.62
C ARG A 128 1.56 -10.15 6.96
N THR A 129 2.06 -8.93 7.18
CA THR A 129 1.94 -8.23 8.45
C THR A 129 1.05 -7.01 8.34
N ARG A 130 0.33 -6.71 9.41
CA ARG A 130 -0.49 -5.50 9.56
C ARG A 130 -0.06 -4.76 10.80
N CYS A 131 0.20 -3.48 10.61
CA CYS A 131 0.65 -2.58 11.65
C CYS A 131 -0.11 -1.25 11.56
N THR A 132 0.26 -0.31 12.41
CA THR A 132 -0.30 1.04 12.46
C THR A 132 0.78 2.05 12.08
N LEU A 133 0.42 3.06 11.30
CA LEU A 133 1.23 4.23 11.05
C LEU A 133 1.34 5.05 12.34
N GLY A 134 2.56 5.28 12.82
CA GLY A 134 2.82 6.07 14.00
C GLY A 134 2.78 7.57 13.71
N PHE A 135 3.87 8.07 13.23
CA PHE A 135 4.04 9.50 12.96
C PHE A 135 4.63 9.73 11.57
N VAL A 136 4.41 10.92 11.05
CA VAL A 136 5.14 11.44 9.89
C VAL A 136 6.39 12.14 10.36
N ALA A 137 7.50 11.80 9.74
CA ALA A 137 8.81 12.39 10.01
C ALA A 137 9.53 12.67 8.69
N GLY A 138 10.68 13.32 8.73
CA GLY A 138 11.42 13.66 7.54
C GLY A 138 12.92 13.61 7.70
N ARG A 139 13.60 13.45 6.55
CA ARG A 139 15.04 13.67 6.41
C ARG A 139 15.25 14.56 5.19
N GLY A 140 15.56 15.82 5.42
CA GLY A 140 15.52 16.83 4.36
C GLY A 140 14.11 16.96 3.78
N THR A 141 13.98 16.83 2.47
CA THR A 141 12.69 16.89 1.76
C THR A 141 11.95 15.56 1.70
N GLN A 142 12.61 14.45 2.03
CA GLN A 142 12.02 13.12 2.01
C GLN A 142 11.16 12.90 3.25
N ASP A 143 9.88 12.59 3.05
CA ASP A 143 8.98 12.17 4.11
C ASP A 143 9.08 10.68 4.39
N TRP A 144 8.86 10.32 5.65
CA TRP A 144 8.90 8.98 6.19
C TRP A 144 7.70 8.77 7.10
N VAL A 145 7.14 7.58 7.09
CA VAL A 145 6.18 7.15 8.11
C VAL A 145 6.89 6.25 9.11
N ILE A 146 6.73 6.55 10.40
CA ILE A 146 7.31 5.79 11.50
C ILE A 146 6.30 4.71 11.92
N THR A 147 6.78 3.52 12.23
CA THR A 147 6.02 2.40 12.79
C THR A 147 6.90 1.59 13.75
N ALA A 148 6.44 0.44 14.24
CA ALA A 148 7.27 -0.42 15.09
C ALA A 148 8.39 -1.11 14.30
N GLY A 149 9.51 -1.39 14.95
CA GLY A 149 10.66 -2.04 14.32
C GLY A 149 10.38 -3.49 13.95
N HIS A 150 9.63 -4.22 14.77
CA HIS A 150 9.23 -5.58 14.43
C HIS A 150 8.35 -5.62 13.16
N CYS A 151 7.56 -4.58 12.89
CA CYS A 151 6.81 -4.44 11.64
C CYS A 151 7.75 -4.36 10.43
N THR A 152 8.70 -3.43 10.44
CA THR A 152 9.61 -3.19 9.30
C THR A 152 10.63 -4.32 9.09
N ARG A 153 10.79 -5.24 10.04
CA ARG A 153 11.57 -6.47 9.82
C ARG A 153 10.82 -7.52 8.99
N GLU A 154 9.48 -7.47 8.97
CA GLU A 154 8.64 -8.45 8.28
C GLU A 154 8.36 -8.10 6.82
N ALA A 155 8.53 -6.83 6.42
CA ALA A 155 8.24 -6.38 5.06
C ALA A 155 9.11 -5.19 4.64
N ASP A 156 9.48 -5.14 3.37
CA ASP A 156 10.21 -4.03 2.76
C ASP A 156 9.28 -3.01 2.09
N ALA A 157 8.18 -3.49 1.50
CA ALA A 157 7.15 -2.68 0.86
C ALA A 157 5.93 -2.54 1.77
N TRP A 158 5.37 -1.33 1.80
CA TRP A 158 4.24 -1.00 2.66
C TRP A 158 3.16 -0.27 1.90
N GLU A 159 1.91 -0.61 2.19
CA GLU A 159 0.70 -0.05 1.60
C GLU A 159 -0.17 0.59 2.69
N ASN A 160 -0.98 1.59 2.30
CA ASN A 160 -1.98 2.20 3.16
C ASN A 160 -3.22 1.27 3.31
N ALA A 161 -4.28 1.77 3.96
CA ALA A 161 -5.51 1.00 4.17
C ALA A 161 -6.26 0.67 2.87
N ASP A 162 -6.08 1.46 1.82
CA ASP A 162 -6.73 1.32 0.52
C ASP A 162 -5.94 0.42 -0.45
N GLY A 163 -4.73 -0.02 -0.06
CA GLY A 163 -3.84 -0.82 -0.88
C GLY A 163 -2.88 -0.01 -1.74
N ASP A 164 -2.81 1.32 -1.55
CA ASP A 164 -1.87 2.16 -2.26
C ASP A 164 -0.47 2.03 -1.66
N LEU A 165 0.53 1.91 -2.51
CA LEU A 165 1.92 1.83 -2.08
C LEU A 165 2.33 3.12 -1.34
N ILE A 166 2.75 3.02 -0.10
CA ILE A 166 3.44 4.09 0.64
C ILE A 166 4.87 4.21 0.14
N GLY A 167 5.60 3.09 0.16
CA GLY A 167 6.98 3.06 -0.29
C GLY A 167 7.67 1.72 -0.07
N ARG A 168 8.94 1.66 -0.49
CA ARG A 168 9.85 0.53 -0.36
C ARG A 168 11.15 0.97 0.29
N GLY A 169 11.92 0.02 0.81
CA GLY A 169 13.17 0.33 1.49
C GLY A 169 12.93 0.73 2.95
N ALA A 170 12.04 0.00 3.63
CA ALA A 170 11.83 0.18 5.05
C ALA A 170 13.13 0.02 5.85
N VAL A 171 13.34 0.86 6.84
CA VAL A 171 14.49 0.79 7.74
C VAL A 171 14.04 0.44 9.14
N THR A 172 14.84 -0.38 9.84
CA THR A 172 14.62 -0.74 11.23
C THR A 172 15.77 -0.22 12.07
N ALA A 173 15.47 0.34 13.23
CA ALA A 173 16.50 0.72 14.18
C ALA A 173 17.27 -0.53 14.67
N GLY A 174 18.49 -0.29 15.16
CA GLY A 174 19.32 -1.34 15.73
C GLY A 174 18.70 -1.98 16.98
N ASP A 175 19.43 -2.94 17.54
CA ASP A 175 19.00 -3.72 18.71
C ASP A 175 18.55 -2.85 19.89
N ASN A 176 17.60 -3.36 20.65
CA ASN A 176 17.02 -2.77 21.86
C ASN A 176 16.12 -1.51 21.64
N VAL A 177 15.79 -1.15 20.40
CA VAL A 177 14.86 -0.07 20.06
C VAL A 177 13.85 -0.58 19.03
N ASP A 178 12.61 -0.77 19.44
CA ASP A 178 11.57 -1.31 18.55
C ASP A 178 10.89 -0.18 17.76
N VAL A 179 11.60 0.36 16.77
CA VAL A 179 11.09 1.37 15.85
C VAL A 179 11.64 1.13 14.46
N GLY A 180 10.82 1.43 13.47
CA GLY A 180 11.19 1.42 12.05
C GLY A 180 10.51 2.55 11.29
N ALA A 181 10.90 2.74 10.05
CA ALA A 181 10.31 3.75 9.19
C ALA A 181 10.30 3.29 7.73
N VAL A 182 9.30 3.77 6.99
CA VAL A 182 9.10 3.53 5.56
C VAL A 182 9.23 4.87 4.84
N PRO A 183 10.08 5.01 3.81
CA PRO A 183 10.11 6.23 3.02
C PRO A 183 8.82 6.37 2.20
N VAL A 184 8.26 7.56 2.13
CA VAL A 184 7.11 7.84 1.27
C VAL A 184 7.65 8.08 -0.14
N THR A 185 7.55 7.08 -1.01
CA THR A 185 8.06 7.14 -2.40
C THR A 185 6.93 7.26 -3.44
N SER A 186 5.69 7.30 -2.98
CA SER A 186 4.48 7.49 -3.78
C SER A 186 4.06 8.96 -3.81
N ASN A 187 2.95 9.23 -4.48
CA ASN A 187 2.32 10.56 -4.52
C ASN A 187 1.41 10.85 -3.31
N LEU A 188 1.36 9.94 -2.33
CA LEU A 188 0.57 10.13 -1.12
C LEU A 188 1.14 11.28 -0.30
N LYS A 189 0.28 12.17 0.19
CA LYS A 189 0.68 13.24 1.09
C LYS A 189 0.82 12.68 2.51
N ALA A 190 1.89 13.05 3.18
CA ALA A 190 2.15 12.68 4.57
C ALA A 190 1.88 13.90 5.46
N LEU A 191 0.83 13.80 6.28
CA LEU A 191 0.36 14.91 7.12
C LEU A 191 0.87 14.79 8.56
N PRO A 192 1.25 15.90 9.21
CA PRO A 192 1.69 15.92 10.61
C PRO A 192 0.49 15.81 11.57
N GLU A 193 -0.31 14.77 11.39
CA GLU A 193 -1.55 14.54 12.12
C GLU A 193 -1.65 13.09 12.60
N VAL A 194 -2.44 12.90 13.66
CA VAL A 194 -2.84 11.59 14.18
C VAL A 194 -4.36 11.58 14.31
N ALA A 195 -5.04 10.82 13.49
CA ALA A 195 -6.51 10.72 13.47
C ALA A 195 -7.22 12.09 13.50
N GLY A 196 -6.69 13.07 12.73
CA GLY A 196 -7.21 14.44 12.64
C GLY A 196 -6.73 15.39 13.75
N GLN A 197 -5.95 14.90 14.72
CA GLN A 197 -5.30 15.76 15.72
C GLN A 197 -3.91 16.15 15.23
N VAL A 198 -3.64 17.45 15.18
CA VAL A 198 -2.36 18.01 14.77
C VAL A 198 -1.26 17.62 15.78
N VAL A 199 -0.08 17.28 15.27
CA VAL A 199 1.11 16.99 16.07
C VAL A 199 1.91 18.29 16.28
N HIS A 200 2.01 18.75 17.52
CA HIS A 200 2.63 20.04 17.86
C HIS A 200 4.09 19.94 18.29
N GLY A 201 4.56 18.76 18.71
CA GLY A 201 5.93 18.59 19.18
C GLY A 201 6.19 17.25 19.87
N THR A 202 7.30 17.20 20.60
CA THR A 202 7.81 15.99 21.27
C THR A 202 8.05 16.18 22.77
N THR A 203 7.42 17.17 23.38
CA THR A 203 7.59 17.41 24.82
C THR A 203 7.17 16.18 25.62
N ALA A 204 8.13 15.58 26.34
CA ALA A 204 7.90 14.37 27.09
C ALA A 204 7.01 14.63 28.31
N ALA A 205 5.86 13.98 28.37
CA ALA A 205 4.93 14.10 29.49
C ALA A 205 5.41 13.26 30.69
N PRO A 206 5.31 13.73 31.94
CA PRO A 206 5.73 12.99 33.11
C PRO A 206 4.80 11.79 33.43
N VAL A 207 5.25 10.92 34.33
CA VAL A 207 4.42 9.84 34.88
C VAL A 207 3.16 10.43 35.53
N GLY A 208 2.01 9.81 35.30
CA GLY A 208 0.69 10.28 35.72
C GLY A 208 -0.05 11.08 34.66
N SER A 209 0.62 11.59 33.61
CA SER A 209 -0.03 12.36 32.55
C SER A 209 -0.96 11.52 31.71
N PRO A 210 -2.07 12.11 31.21
CA PRO A 210 -2.97 11.46 30.28
C PRO A 210 -2.27 11.26 28.93
N VAL A 211 -2.53 10.13 28.32
CA VAL A 211 -2.01 9.77 26.99
C VAL A 211 -3.00 8.88 26.27
N CYS A 212 -3.12 9.04 24.95
CA CYS A 212 -3.96 8.16 24.12
C CYS A 212 -3.11 7.48 23.04
N LEU A 213 -3.30 6.18 22.87
CA LEU A 213 -2.90 5.43 21.69
C LEU A 213 -3.96 5.60 20.61
N TYR A 214 -3.52 5.69 19.37
CA TYR A 214 -4.37 5.59 18.18
C TYR A 214 -3.93 4.38 17.37
N GLY A 215 -4.56 3.24 17.66
CA GLY A 215 -4.27 1.96 17.04
C GLY A 215 -5.22 1.67 15.88
N SER A 216 -4.73 1.05 14.82
CA SER A 216 -5.56 0.70 13.66
C SER A 216 -6.56 -0.43 13.93
N THR A 217 -6.40 -1.15 15.04
CA THR A 217 -7.29 -2.22 15.48
C THR A 217 -8.16 -1.78 16.64
N SER A 218 -7.57 -1.25 17.71
CA SER A 218 -8.31 -0.84 18.92
C SER A 218 -8.93 0.56 18.80
N GLY A 219 -8.56 1.34 17.76
CA GLY A 219 -8.96 2.73 17.64
C GLY A 219 -8.27 3.63 18.68
N LYS A 220 -8.96 4.68 19.12
CA LYS A 220 -8.48 5.56 20.19
C LYS A 220 -8.67 4.92 21.54
N SER A 221 -7.58 4.64 22.25
CA SER A 221 -7.56 4.06 23.60
C SER A 221 -6.73 4.96 24.53
N CYS A 222 -7.33 5.48 25.59
CA CYS A 222 -6.72 6.46 26.46
C CYS A 222 -6.49 5.92 27.87
N GLY A 223 -5.46 6.44 28.51
CA GLY A 223 -5.07 6.11 29.89
C GLY A 223 -4.03 7.10 30.41
N LYS A 224 -3.10 6.61 31.21
CA LYS A 224 -2.02 7.41 31.80
C LYS A 224 -0.67 6.76 31.62
N ILE A 225 0.37 7.53 31.51
CA ILE A 225 1.76 7.08 31.63
C ILE A 225 1.98 6.59 33.06
N THR A 226 2.37 5.32 33.24
CA THR A 226 2.56 4.71 34.57
C THR A 226 4.02 4.54 34.95
N ALA A 227 4.91 4.42 33.97
CA ALA A 227 6.36 4.33 34.21
C ALA A 227 7.15 4.77 32.97
N ARG A 228 8.42 5.15 33.17
CA ARG A 228 9.39 5.44 32.13
C ARG A 228 10.71 4.74 32.40
N GLY A 229 11.58 4.62 31.39
CA GLY A 229 12.92 4.05 31.52
C GLY A 229 12.93 2.54 31.81
N ARG A 230 11.88 1.81 31.37
CA ARG A 230 11.77 0.38 31.63
C ARG A 230 12.56 -0.42 30.59
N THR A 231 13.17 -1.52 31.05
CA THR A 231 13.67 -2.55 30.16
C THR A 231 12.65 -3.67 30.12
N VAL A 232 12.19 -4.01 28.90
CA VAL A 232 11.12 -4.97 28.65
C VAL A 232 11.65 -6.10 27.78
N ASN A 233 11.22 -7.32 28.07
CA ASN A 233 11.51 -8.49 27.27
C ASN A 233 10.27 -8.87 26.44
N PHE A 234 10.36 -8.74 25.11
CA PHE A 234 9.36 -9.22 24.17
C PHE A 234 9.90 -10.50 23.51
N ASP A 235 9.44 -11.66 23.95
CA ASP A 235 9.79 -12.97 23.39
C ASP A 235 11.31 -13.18 23.22
N GLY A 236 12.08 -12.82 24.25
CA GLY A 236 13.55 -12.92 24.24
C GLY A 236 14.27 -11.69 23.67
N GLN A 237 13.55 -10.76 23.05
CA GLN A 237 14.12 -9.51 22.57
C GLN A 237 14.06 -8.41 23.65
N ARG A 238 15.24 -7.94 24.06
CA ARG A 238 15.37 -6.91 25.07
C ARG A 238 15.16 -5.53 24.46
N GLN A 239 14.14 -4.78 24.94
CA GLN A 239 13.90 -3.38 24.58
C GLN A 239 14.20 -2.48 25.79
N THR A 240 14.87 -1.35 25.56
CA THR A 240 15.31 -0.47 26.64
C THR A 240 14.65 0.90 26.60
N ASN A 241 14.63 1.57 27.75
CA ASN A 241 14.06 2.91 27.90
C ASN A 241 12.58 3.01 27.52
N MET A 242 11.83 1.92 27.65
CA MET A 242 10.41 1.86 27.31
C MET A 242 9.57 2.71 28.27
N VAL A 243 8.50 3.26 27.75
CA VAL A 243 7.43 3.89 28.54
C VAL A 243 6.28 2.91 28.69
N VAL A 244 5.66 2.92 29.88
CA VAL A 244 4.49 2.08 30.19
C VAL A 244 3.28 2.98 30.38
N ALA A 245 2.17 2.57 29.81
CA ALA A 245 0.88 3.24 29.96
C ALA A 245 -0.25 2.27 30.31
N SER A 246 -1.25 2.77 31.04
CA SER A 246 -2.48 2.03 31.34
C SER A 246 -3.48 2.19 30.18
N VAL A 247 -3.13 1.63 29.02
CA VAL A 247 -3.88 1.72 27.76
C VAL A 247 -4.16 0.32 27.24
N CYS A 248 -5.41 0.06 26.85
CA CYS A 248 -5.77 -1.22 26.24
C CYS A 248 -5.34 -1.23 24.76
N THR A 249 -4.79 -2.36 24.33
CA THR A 249 -4.23 -2.54 23.00
C THR A 249 -4.65 -3.88 22.41
N ALA A 250 -4.58 -4.00 21.08
CA ALA A 250 -4.86 -5.21 20.34
C ALA A 250 -3.75 -5.50 19.33
N GLN A 251 -3.70 -6.74 18.83
CA GLN A 251 -2.81 -7.11 17.74
C GLN A 251 -3.12 -6.28 16.49
N GLY A 252 -2.10 -5.69 15.88
CA GLY A 252 -2.24 -4.75 14.77
C GLY A 252 -2.07 -3.28 15.18
N ASP A 253 -2.13 -2.95 16.48
CA ASP A 253 -1.83 -1.60 16.98
C ASP A 253 -0.32 -1.30 16.99
N SER A 254 0.52 -2.28 16.74
CA SER A 254 1.98 -2.15 16.61
C SER A 254 2.35 -0.98 15.72
N GLY A 255 3.19 -0.07 16.19
CA GLY A 255 3.56 1.14 15.49
C GLY A 255 2.65 2.34 15.76
N GLY A 256 1.48 2.13 16.36
CA GLY A 256 0.51 3.20 16.65
C GLY A 256 1.08 4.33 17.51
N PRO A 257 0.69 5.59 17.25
CA PRO A 257 1.22 6.75 17.93
C PRO A 257 0.56 6.97 19.29
N TYR A 258 1.35 7.43 20.24
CA TYR A 258 0.89 7.95 21.53
C TYR A 258 0.94 9.46 21.54
N LEU A 259 -0.21 10.12 21.77
CA LEU A 259 -0.31 11.57 21.92
C LEU A 259 -0.86 11.95 23.29
N THR A 260 -0.38 13.09 23.79
CA THR A 260 -1.05 13.83 24.86
C THR A 260 -2.27 14.61 24.31
N PRO A 261 -3.21 15.05 25.16
CA PRO A 261 -4.36 15.83 24.72
C PRO A 261 -4.01 17.14 23.98
N ASP A 262 -2.85 17.73 24.27
CA ASP A 262 -2.31 18.93 23.64
C ASP A 262 -1.45 18.63 22.39
N GLY A 263 -1.49 17.40 21.87
CA GLY A 263 -0.83 17.05 20.59
C GLY A 263 0.68 16.81 20.68
N GLN A 264 1.25 16.56 21.88
CA GLN A 264 2.66 16.20 21.99
C GLN A 264 2.86 14.71 21.73
N ALA A 265 3.68 14.36 20.75
CA ALA A 265 4.05 12.98 20.43
C ALA A 265 4.84 12.37 21.59
N GLN A 266 4.41 11.23 22.08
CA GLN A 266 5.04 10.54 23.22
C GLN A 266 5.86 9.33 22.80
N GLY A 267 5.44 8.62 21.76
CA GLY A 267 6.15 7.43 21.29
C GLY A 267 5.32 6.53 20.40
N VAL A 268 5.91 5.38 20.06
CA VAL A 268 5.44 4.41 19.09
C VAL A 268 5.16 3.07 19.78
N HIS A 269 3.96 2.52 19.62
CA HIS A 269 3.51 1.31 20.28
C HIS A 269 4.34 0.08 19.86
N SER A 270 4.87 -0.64 20.84
CA SER A 270 5.63 -1.87 20.63
C SER A 270 4.82 -3.12 21.00
N GLY A 271 4.02 -3.06 22.04
CA GLY A 271 3.24 -4.22 22.47
C GLY A 271 2.54 -4.00 23.81
N GLY A 272 1.73 -4.97 24.21
CA GLY A 272 0.97 -4.97 25.46
C GLY A 272 1.28 -6.15 26.36
N GLY A 273 1.14 -5.91 27.66
CA GLY A 273 1.02 -6.99 28.65
C GLY A 273 -0.45 -7.30 28.91
N GLY A 274 -0.79 -8.31 29.70
CA GLY A 274 -2.16 -8.61 30.09
C GLY A 274 -2.87 -7.40 30.72
N GLY A 275 -4.14 -7.21 30.48
CA GLY A 275 -5.01 -6.22 31.12
C GLY A 275 -4.58 -4.79 30.84
N CYS A 276 -4.81 -4.15 29.79
CA CYS A 276 -4.60 -2.72 29.48
C CYS A 276 -3.24 -2.16 29.94
N THR A 277 -2.17 -2.98 29.90
CA THR A 277 -0.80 -2.53 30.10
C THR A 277 -0.11 -2.45 28.74
N ALA A 278 0.32 -1.27 28.34
CA ALA A 278 0.95 -1.02 27.05
C ALA A 278 2.37 -0.51 27.20
N TYR A 279 3.22 -0.88 26.26
CA TYR A 279 4.62 -0.47 26.18
C TYR A 279 4.87 0.25 24.87
N PHE A 280 5.58 1.36 24.91
CA PHE A 280 5.95 2.10 23.71
C PHE A 280 7.37 2.64 23.77
N THR A 281 8.01 2.71 22.61
CA THR A 281 9.31 3.36 22.44
C THR A 281 9.14 4.87 22.46
N PRO A 282 9.84 5.64 23.32
CA PRO A 282 9.76 7.09 23.34
C PRO A 282 10.03 7.73 21.98
N ILE A 283 9.35 8.83 21.67
CA ILE A 283 9.47 9.48 20.35
C ILE A 283 10.88 10.04 20.08
N ASP A 284 11.52 10.63 21.08
CA ASP A 284 12.88 11.14 20.98
C ASP A 284 13.89 10.04 20.69
N GLN A 285 13.77 8.89 21.38
CA GLN A 285 14.57 7.70 21.10
C GLN A 285 14.30 7.17 19.68
N SER A 286 13.04 7.13 19.25
CA SER A 286 12.64 6.69 17.92
C SER A 286 13.27 7.56 16.83
N LEU A 287 13.13 8.87 16.95
CA LEU A 287 13.66 9.84 15.99
C LEU A 287 15.20 9.80 15.95
N GLY A 288 15.85 9.71 17.11
CA GLY A 288 17.30 9.61 17.21
C GLY A 288 17.85 8.34 16.56
N ALA A 289 17.23 7.18 16.84
CA ALA A 289 17.64 5.89 16.27
C ALA A 289 17.49 5.83 14.75
N LEU A 290 16.44 6.45 14.19
CA LEU A 290 16.15 6.52 12.77
C LEU A 290 16.83 7.70 12.07
N ARG A 291 17.41 8.66 12.80
CA ARG A 291 17.96 9.92 12.28
C ARG A 291 16.91 10.70 11.47
N LEU A 292 15.72 10.79 12.01
CA LEU A 292 14.59 11.51 11.43
C LEU A 292 14.20 12.70 12.31
N THR A 293 13.54 13.69 11.72
CA THR A 293 12.92 14.83 12.41
C THR A 293 11.41 14.71 12.29
N LEU A 294 10.69 14.84 13.41
CA LEU A 294 9.23 14.80 13.40
C LEU A 294 8.68 15.95 12.53
N ARG A 295 7.68 15.65 11.70
CA ARG A 295 6.89 16.69 11.05
C ARG A 295 5.84 17.19 12.05
N THR A 296 5.78 18.49 12.19
CA THR A 296 4.80 19.22 13.03
C THR A 296 4.13 20.29 12.20
N ALA A 297 2.94 20.73 12.57
CA ALA A 297 2.24 21.85 11.96
C ALA A 297 2.29 23.10 12.86
#